data_564ff1aa0eb91d78d33fc000d8c0a5c1
#
_entry.id   564ff1aa0eb91d78d33fc000d8c0a5c1
#
_cell.length_a   1.000
_cell.length_b   1.000
_cell.length_c   1.000
_cell.angle_alpha   90.00
_cell.angle_beta   90.00
_cell.angle_gamma   90.00
#
_symmetry.space_group_name_H-M   'P 1'
#
loop_
_entity.id
_entity.type
_entity.pdbx_description
1 polymer ?
#
loop_
_entity_poly.entity_id
_entity_poly.type
_entity_poly.pdbx_seq_one_letter_code
_entity_poly.pdbx_strand_id
1 'polypeptide(L)'
;MEDKEKQPKVDYGFTSCLYRMEIIREKKIRFLKITYGEDTFFCFSYLLEAQTAVTTDFPVYWYRRNLSSTTYRYHDNYLQETKEYYSSYYNLFHEKALKYIDFVEAGLNVQYYRRCISAIERELFFSPEDRTTKQRIETIGEIRADHKFQQYFTFKNLKFTPKGKFRVFLKLVKINCYRLAVIALDRLTKK
;
A
#
# COMPACT_ATOMS: atom_id res chain seq x y z
N MET A 1 -30.37 6.42 -24.48
CA MET A 1 -29.40 6.59 -23.37
C MET A 1 -29.23 5.20 -22.78
N GLU A 2 -28.21 4.48 -23.22
CA GLU A 2 -27.91 3.16 -22.67
C GLU A 2 -27.42 3.32 -21.24
N ASP A 3 -28.17 2.72 -20.31
CA ASP A 3 -27.70 2.52 -18.94
C ASP A 3 -26.39 1.71 -18.99
N LYS A 4 -25.27 2.39 -18.77
CA LYS A 4 -24.02 1.70 -18.47
C LYS A 4 -24.26 0.93 -17.17
N GLU A 5 -24.50 -0.38 -17.29
CA GLU A 5 -24.51 -1.29 -16.16
C GLU A 5 -23.31 -0.98 -15.28
N LYS A 6 -23.58 -0.45 -14.09
CA LYS A 6 -22.53 -0.28 -13.09
C LYS A 6 -22.00 -1.66 -12.76
N GLN A 7 -20.81 -1.97 -13.25
CA GLN A 7 -20.13 -3.19 -12.79
C GLN A 7 -20.15 -3.21 -11.27
N PRO A 8 -20.58 -4.31 -10.65
CA PRO A 8 -20.63 -4.41 -9.20
C PRO A 8 -19.23 -4.14 -8.65
N LYS A 9 -19.10 -3.16 -7.76
CA LYS A 9 -17.86 -2.94 -7.02
C LYS A 9 -17.72 -4.08 -6.04
N VAL A 10 -16.92 -5.07 -6.39
CA VAL A 10 -16.56 -6.13 -5.46
C VAL A 10 -15.65 -5.50 -4.39
N ASP A 11 -16.11 -5.50 -3.15
CA ASP A 11 -15.27 -5.13 -2.02
C ASP A 11 -14.34 -6.31 -1.70
N TYR A 12 -13.04 -6.09 -1.87
CA TYR A 12 -12.00 -7.07 -1.60
C TYR A 12 -11.56 -7.11 -0.13
N GLY A 13 -12.28 -6.42 0.75
CA GLY A 13 -12.07 -6.51 2.20
C GLY A 13 -12.51 -7.86 2.74
N PHE A 14 -11.64 -8.56 3.47
CA PHE A 14 -11.94 -9.90 3.99
C PHE A 14 -13.13 -9.91 4.96
N THR A 15 -13.44 -8.79 5.59
CA THR A 15 -14.53 -8.63 6.57
C THR A 15 -15.92 -8.61 5.95
N SER A 16 -16.03 -8.35 4.65
CA SER A 16 -17.30 -8.34 3.90
C SER A 16 -17.59 -9.65 3.17
N CYS A 17 -16.83 -10.70 3.43
CA CYS A 17 -16.93 -11.99 2.74
C CYS A 17 -17.20 -13.15 3.70
N LEU A 18 -17.89 -14.18 3.19
CA LEU A 18 -18.00 -15.49 3.82
C LEU A 18 -17.14 -16.49 3.05
N TYR A 19 -16.39 -17.31 3.78
CA TYR A 19 -15.43 -18.25 3.23
C TYR A 19 -15.76 -19.68 3.60
N ARG A 20 -15.64 -20.61 2.66
CA ARG A 20 -15.70 -22.04 2.98
C ARG A 20 -14.40 -22.45 3.66
N MET A 21 -14.52 -22.95 4.90
CA MET A 21 -13.36 -23.32 5.72
C MET A 21 -12.58 -24.50 5.14
N GLU A 22 -13.25 -25.40 4.40
CA GLU A 22 -12.64 -26.53 3.71
C GLU A 22 -11.53 -26.04 2.76
N ILE A 23 -11.85 -25.06 1.90
CA ILE A 23 -10.88 -24.47 0.95
C ILE A 23 -9.69 -23.88 1.70
N ILE A 24 -9.94 -23.11 2.77
CA ILE A 24 -8.87 -22.51 3.58
C ILE A 24 -7.94 -23.57 4.16
N ARG A 25 -8.50 -24.67 4.67
CA ARG A 25 -7.73 -25.75 5.31
C ARG A 25 -6.95 -26.57 4.29
N GLU A 26 -7.60 -27.03 3.22
CA GLU A 26 -7.01 -27.86 2.17
C GLU A 26 -5.90 -27.11 1.43
N LYS A 27 -6.13 -25.85 1.08
CA LYS A 27 -5.18 -25.00 0.35
C LYS A 27 -4.20 -24.27 1.28
N LYS A 28 -4.31 -24.48 2.59
CA LYS A 28 -3.45 -23.87 3.61
C LYS A 28 -3.34 -22.35 3.48
N ILE A 29 -4.46 -21.69 3.12
CA ILE A 29 -4.50 -20.23 2.94
C ILE A 29 -4.22 -19.55 4.27
N ARG A 30 -3.34 -18.55 4.28
CA ARG A 30 -2.93 -17.80 5.48
C ARG A 30 -2.80 -16.33 5.17
N PHE A 31 -2.93 -15.50 6.20
CA PHE A 31 -2.57 -14.09 6.14
C PHE A 31 -1.05 -13.94 6.02
N LEU A 32 -0.60 -12.93 5.27
CA LEU A 32 0.80 -12.51 5.30
C LEU A 32 1.15 -11.91 6.67
N LYS A 33 2.42 -12.01 7.04
CA LYS A 33 2.95 -11.36 8.26
C LYS A 33 3.42 -9.94 7.96
N ILE A 34 2.54 -9.14 7.36
CA ILE A 34 2.75 -7.72 7.07
C ILE A 34 1.62 -6.91 7.70
N THR A 35 1.85 -5.62 7.94
CA THR A 35 0.88 -4.77 8.64
C THR A 35 -0.25 -4.29 7.74
N TYR A 36 -0.02 -4.22 6.42
CA TYR A 36 -1.00 -3.73 5.44
C TYR A 36 -1.11 -4.62 4.22
N GLY A 37 -2.34 -4.99 3.87
CA GLY A 37 -2.67 -5.76 2.68
C GLY A 37 -2.63 -7.26 2.89
N GLU A 38 -2.46 -7.71 4.13
CA GLU A 38 -2.56 -9.11 4.56
C GLU A 38 -3.96 -9.66 4.32
N ASP A 39 -4.98 -8.84 4.58
CA ASP A 39 -6.39 -9.14 4.36
C ASP A 39 -6.72 -9.31 2.88
N THR A 40 -6.27 -8.38 2.06
CA THR A 40 -6.47 -8.43 0.60
C THR A 40 -5.71 -9.61 0.00
N PHE A 41 -4.50 -9.91 0.47
CA PHE A 41 -3.76 -11.10 0.05
C PHE A 41 -4.50 -12.39 0.37
N PHE A 42 -5.07 -12.50 1.56
CA PHE A 42 -5.90 -13.63 1.95
C PHE A 42 -7.09 -13.79 1.01
N CYS A 43 -7.80 -12.69 0.69
CA CYS A 43 -8.93 -12.71 -0.24
C CYS A 43 -8.53 -13.21 -1.63
N PHE A 44 -7.45 -12.69 -2.21
CA PHE A 44 -6.98 -13.14 -3.52
C PHE A 44 -6.51 -14.60 -3.48
N SER A 45 -5.81 -15.01 -2.44
CA SER A 45 -5.41 -16.41 -2.27
C SER A 45 -6.60 -17.34 -2.24
N TYR A 46 -7.69 -16.92 -1.60
CA TYR A 46 -8.94 -17.69 -1.57
C TYR A 46 -9.67 -17.69 -2.91
N LEU A 47 -9.83 -16.50 -3.54
CA LEU A 47 -10.56 -16.37 -4.80
C LEU A 47 -9.91 -17.15 -5.94
N LEU A 48 -8.59 -17.28 -5.95
CA LEU A 48 -7.86 -18.08 -6.95
C LEU A 48 -8.07 -19.59 -6.79
N GLU A 49 -8.57 -20.06 -5.65
CA GLU A 49 -8.90 -21.46 -5.38
C GLU A 49 -10.42 -21.73 -5.43
N ALA A 50 -11.24 -20.69 -5.32
CA ALA A 50 -12.68 -20.82 -5.32
C ALA A 50 -13.21 -21.03 -6.76
N GLN A 51 -14.09 -22.02 -6.95
CA GLN A 51 -14.72 -22.28 -8.24
C GLN A 51 -15.90 -21.36 -8.52
N THR A 52 -16.55 -20.87 -7.47
CA THR A 52 -17.74 -20.02 -7.54
C THR A 52 -17.66 -18.89 -6.51
N ALA A 53 -18.16 -17.71 -6.89
CA ALA A 53 -18.36 -16.60 -5.98
C ALA A 53 -19.75 -16.00 -6.23
N VAL A 54 -20.42 -15.58 -5.16
CA VAL A 54 -21.72 -14.92 -5.21
C VAL A 54 -21.60 -13.59 -4.52
N THR A 55 -22.12 -12.54 -5.13
CA THR A 55 -22.17 -11.19 -4.55
C THR A 55 -23.59 -10.87 -4.12
N THR A 56 -23.72 -10.02 -3.10
CA THR A 56 -25.00 -9.48 -2.63
C THR A 56 -24.89 -7.98 -2.40
N ASP A 57 -25.98 -7.27 -2.63
CA ASP A 57 -26.10 -5.83 -2.33
C ASP A 57 -26.47 -5.57 -0.85
N PHE A 58 -26.68 -6.62 -0.08
CA PHE A 58 -27.02 -6.48 1.33
C PHE A 58 -25.79 -6.01 2.12
N PRO A 59 -25.89 -4.92 2.93
CA PRO A 59 -24.79 -4.42 3.72
C PRO A 59 -24.49 -5.37 4.89
N VAL A 60 -23.38 -6.09 4.79
CA VAL A 60 -22.96 -7.11 5.78
C VAL A 60 -21.94 -6.60 6.78
N TYR A 61 -21.36 -5.41 6.55
CA TYR A 61 -20.29 -4.86 7.38
C TYR A 61 -20.39 -3.35 7.54
N TRP A 62 -20.20 -2.85 8.79
CA TRP A 62 -20.18 -1.43 9.13
C TRP A 62 -18.76 -1.00 9.52
N TYR A 63 -18.12 -0.19 8.70
CA TYR A 63 -16.78 0.30 8.97
C TYR A 63 -16.79 1.48 9.94
N ARG A 64 -16.27 1.27 11.16
CA ARG A 64 -16.04 2.36 12.12
C ARG A 64 -14.71 3.04 11.84
N ARG A 65 -14.72 4.34 11.61
CA ARG A 65 -13.48 5.12 11.57
C ARG A 65 -12.92 5.25 12.99
N ASN A 66 -11.68 4.79 13.17
CA ASN A 66 -10.96 4.89 14.43
C ASN A 66 -9.55 5.42 14.15
N LEU A 67 -9.20 6.60 14.71
CA LEU A 67 -7.89 7.22 14.53
C LEU A 67 -6.74 6.42 15.16
N SER A 68 -7.05 5.54 16.13
CA SER A 68 -6.08 4.60 16.70
C SER A 68 -5.87 3.34 15.88
N SER A 69 -6.54 3.22 14.71
CA SER A 69 -6.40 2.08 13.81
C SER A 69 -4.97 1.96 13.29
N THR A 70 -4.55 0.72 13.07
CA THR A 70 -3.27 0.37 12.45
C THR A 70 -3.03 1.14 11.14
N THR A 71 -4.09 1.39 10.37
CA THR A 71 -4.05 2.16 9.11
C THR A 71 -3.45 3.57 9.27
N TYR A 72 -3.59 4.18 10.46
CA TYR A 72 -3.11 5.55 10.72
C TYR A 72 -1.82 5.59 11.55
N ARG A 73 -1.34 4.44 12.04
CA ARG A 73 -0.12 4.38 12.84
C ARG A 73 1.14 4.45 11.99
N TYR A 74 2.20 4.99 12.59
CA TYR A 74 3.55 4.91 12.04
C TYR A 74 4.10 3.48 12.14
N HIS A 75 4.94 3.06 11.18
CA HIS A 75 5.61 1.76 11.12
C HIS A 75 7.04 1.91 10.64
N ASP A 76 7.98 1.34 11.35
CA ASP A 76 9.41 1.43 11.04
C ASP A 76 9.79 0.67 9.75
N ASN A 77 9.17 -0.49 9.50
CA ASN A 77 9.57 -1.42 8.44
C ASN A 77 8.77 -1.26 7.14
N TYR A 78 8.24 -0.08 6.87
CA TYR A 78 7.29 0.13 5.78
C TYR A 78 7.84 -0.22 4.40
N LEU A 79 9.13 0.06 4.12
CA LEU A 79 9.76 -0.29 2.85
C LEU A 79 9.93 -1.81 2.72
N GLN A 80 10.35 -2.48 3.79
CA GLN A 80 10.52 -3.93 3.79
C GLN A 80 9.17 -4.65 3.60
N GLU A 81 8.14 -4.24 4.32
CA GLU A 81 6.78 -4.76 4.14
C GLU A 81 6.23 -4.48 2.72
N THR A 82 6.61 -3.35 2.12
CA THR A 82 6.23 -3.05 0.73
C THR A 82 6.87 -4.02 -0.26
N LYS A 83 8.13 -4.40 -0.03
CA LYS A 83 8.84 -5.41 -0.83
C LYS A 83 8.21 -6.79 -0.66
N GLU A 84 7.89 -7.17 0.56
CA GLU A 84 7.24 -8.44 0.87
C GLU A 84 5.83 -8.52 0.26
N TYR A 85 5.05 -7.45 0.38
CA TYR A 85 3.76 -7.32 -0.30
C TYR A 85 3.91 -7.58 -1.80
N TYR A 86 4.81 -6.85 -2.47
CA TYR A 86 5.01 -6.99 -3.90
C TYR A 86 5.37 -8.43 -4.30
N SER A 87 6.39 -9.00 -3.66
CA SER A 87 6.90 -10.34 -4.01
C SER A 87 5.87 -11.43 -3.74
N SER A 88 5.14 -11.34 -2.63
CA SER A 88 4.11 -12.32 -2.28
C SER A 88 2.96 -12.33 -3.28
N TYR A 89 2.47 -11.15 -3.68
CA TYR A 89 1.41 -11.06 -4.69
C TYR A 89 1.89 -11.49 -6.07
N TYR A 90 3.09 -11.06 -6.47
CA TYR A 90 3.67 -11.48 -7.75
C TYR A 90 3.78 -13.01 -7.83
N ASN A 91 4.34 -13.65 -6.80
CA ASN A 91 4.49 -15.10 -6.74
C ASN A 91 3.14 -15.82 -6.76
N LEU A 92 2.17 -15.34 -5.99
CA LEU A 92 0.82 -15.91 -5.96
C LEU A 92 0.17 -15.94 -7.37
N PHE A 93 0.21 -14.82 -8.08
CA PHE A 93 -0.39 -14.73 -9.40
C PHE A 93 0.47 -15.42 -10.48
N HIS A 94 1.78 -15.39 -10.34
CA HIS A 94 2.67 -16.13 -11.24
C HIS A 94 2.42 -17.64 -11.16
N GLU A 95 2.20 -18.16 -9.96
CA GLU A 95 1.91 -19.58 -9.74
C GLU A 95 0.50 -19.97 -10.19
N LYS A 96 -0.51 -19.16 -9.86
CA LYS A 96 -1.92 -19.57 -9.98
C LYS A 96 -2.69 -18.93 -11.15
N ALA A 97 -2.20 -17.84 -11.69
CA ALA A 97 -2.91 -17.07 -12.71
C ALA A 97 -1.95 -16.39 -13.72
N LEU A 98 -0.97 -17.14 -14.21
CA LEU A 98 0.14 -16.64 -15.05
C LEU A 98 -0.34 -15.81 -16.27
N LYS A 99 -1.49 -16.18 -16.85
CA LYS A 99 -2.08 -15.44 -17.99
C LYS A 99 -2.43 -13.98 -17.70
N TYR A 100 -2.51 -13.59 -16.43
CA TYR A 100 -2.81 -12.21 -16.00
C TYR A 100 -1.59 -11.50 -15.43
N ILE A 101 -0.39 -12.12 -15.47
CA ILE A 101 0.77 -11.63 -14.73
C ILE A 101 1.18 -10.22 -15.12
N ASP A 102 1.17 -9.87 -16.41
CA ASP A 102 1.54 -8.53 -16.89
C ASP A 102 0.59 -7.45 -16.35
N PHE A 103 -0.71 -7.75 -16.34
CA PHE A 103 -1.72 -6.85 -15.77
C PHE A 103 -1.55 -6.69 -14.26
N VAL A 104 -1.34 -7.80 -13.55
CA VAL A 104 -1.10 -7.81 -12.11
C VAL A 104 0.17 -7.06 -11.76
N GLU A 105 1.26 -7.31 -12.49
CA GLU A 105 2.53 -6.63 -12.25
C GLU A 105 2.41 -5.12 -12.45
N ALA A 106 1.71 -4.67 -13.48
CA ALA A 106 1.44 -3.25 -13.69
C ALA A 106 0.71 -2.63 -12.48
N GLY A 107 -0.31 -3.31 -11.95
CA GLY A 107 -1.02 -2.92 -10.74
C GLY A 107 -0.13 -2.89 -9.49
N LEU A 108 0.69 -3.93 -9.30
CA LEU A 108 1.63 -4.04 -8.18
C LEU A 108 2.69 -2.93 -8.20
N ASN A 109 3.18 -2.56 -9.38
CA ASN A 109 4.14 -1.47 -9.54
C ASN A 109 3.53 -0.12 -9.12
N VAL A 110 2.27 0.13 -9.45
CA VAL A 110 1.54 1.33 -9.00
C VAL A 110 1.36 1.30 -7.48
N GLN A 111 1.01 0.16 -6.90
CA GLN A 111 0.85 0.02 -5.45
C GLN A 111 2.19 0.17 -4.73
N TYR A 112 3.27 -0.41 -5.25
CA TYR A 112 4.62 -0.24 -4.71
C TYR A 112 5.00 1.24 -4.62
N TYR A 113 4.83 1.97 -5.72
CA TYR A 113 5.07 3.41 -5.77
C TYR A 113 4.25 4.17 -4.74
N ARG A 114 2.93 3.92 -4.67
CA ARG A 114 2.03 4.59 -3.71
C ARG A 114 2.41 4.31 -2.26
N ARG A 115 2.80 3.08 -1.94
CA ARG A 115 3.26 2.69 -0.61
C ARG A 115 4.55 3.43 -0.23
N CYS A 116 5.52 3.52 -1.12
CA CYS A 116 6.74 4.30 -0.88
C CYS A 116 6.45 5.79 -0.66
N ILE A 117 5.54 6.39 -1.45
CA ILE A 117 5.10 7.78 -1.23
C ILE A 117 4.42 7.94 0.14
N SER A 118 3.57 7.00 0.54
CA SER A 118 2.93 7.02 1.86
C SER A 118 3.94 6.86 2.99
N ALA A 119 4.97 6.04 2.83
CA ALA A 119 6.05 5.91 3.80
C ALA A 119 6.81 7.23 4.00
N ILE A 120 7.14 7.93 2.91
CA ILE A 120 7.76 9.26 2.98
C ILE A 120 6.84 10.26 3.70
N GLU A 121 5.53 10.23 3.42
CA GLU A 121 4.55 11.10 4.08
C GLU A 121 4.49 10.84 5.58
N ARG A 122 4.53 9.56 6.00
CA ARG A 122 4.52 9.17 7.40
C ARG A 122 5.77 9.61 8.14
N GLU A 123 6.94 9.48 7.54
CA GLU A 123 8.18 10.01 8.11
C GLU A 123 8.13 11.52 8.36
N LEU A 124 7.44 12.26 7.52
CA LEU A 124 7.37 13.72 7.63
C LEU A 124 6.33 14.21 8.66
N PHE A 125 5.16 13.56 8.70
CA PHE A 125 4.00 14.14 9.37
C PHE A 125 3.44 13.27 10.50
N PHE A 126 3.83 12.00 10.56
CA PHE A 126 3.25 11.02 11.49
C PHE A 126 4.30 10.20 12.25
N SER A 127 5.57 10.53 12.12
CA SER A 127 6.62 9.84 12.87
C SER A 127 6.51 10.15 14.37
N PRO A 128 6.86 9.17 15.25
CA PRO A 128 6.86 9.36 16.69
C PRO A 128 7.76 10.51 17.13
N GLU A 129 7.46 11.10 18.29
CA GLU A 129 8.21 12.24 18.84
C GLU A 129 9.67 11.91 19.14
N ASP A 130 9.96 10.67 19.52
CA ASP A 130 11.30 10.17 19.81
C ASP A 130 12.12 9.88 18.55
N ARG A 131 11.52 9.92 17.38
CA ARG A 131 12.22 9.70 16.12
C ARG A 131 13.05 10.92 15.72
N THR A 132 14.36 10.70 15.62
CA THR A 132 15.32 11.78 15.34
C THR A 132 15.25 12.24 13.89
N THR A 133 15.62 13.50 13.65
CA THR A 133 15.79 14.07 12.28
C THR A 133 16.71 13.21 11.42
N LYS A 134 17.79 12.66 12.03
CA LYS A 134 18.73 11.77 11.33
C LYS A 134 18.04 10.51 10.82
N GLN A 135 17.30 9.81 11.67
CA GLN A 135 16.55 8.60 11.31
C GLN A 135 15.53 8.87 10.20
N ARG A 136 14.80 9.99 10.25
CA ARG A 136 13.87 10.39 9.18
C ARG A 136 14.58 10.57 7.83
N ILE A 137 15.73 11.25 7.85
CA ILE A 137 16.55 11.48 6.64
C ILE A 137 17.06 10.14 6.08
N GLU A 138 17.51 9.24 6.93
CA GLU A 138 17.98 7.90 6.56
C GLU A 138 16.87 7.09 5.90
N THR A 139 15.70 6.97 6.53
CA THR A 139 14.56 6.22 5.98
C THR A 139 14.09 6.80 4.63
N ILE A 140 13.97 8.12 4.52
CA ILE A 140 13.61 8.75 3.23
C ILE A 140 14.70 8.48 2.18
N GLY A 141 15.97 8.47 2.59
CA GLY A 141 17.10 8.13 1.73
C GLY A 141 17.07 6.70 1.21
N GLU A 142 16.75 5.74 2.08
CA GLU A 142 16.60 4.32 1.72
C GLU A 142 15.45 4.11 0.73
N ILE A 143 14.28 4.71 0.99
CA ILE A 143 13.13 4.64 0.08
C ILE A 143 13.51 5.25 -1.28
N ARG A 144 14.16 6.42 -1.26
CA ARG A 144 14.61 7.09 -2.48
C ARG A 144 15.63 6.27 -3.26
N ALA A 145 16.51 5.53 -2.58
CA ALA A 145 17.56 4.70 -3.19
C ALA A 145 17.00 3.36 -3.73
N ASP A 146 15.79 2.98 -3.35
CA ASP A 146 15.17 1.74 -3.82
C ASP A 146 14.99 1.76 -5.34
N HIS A 147 15.55 0.75 -6.03
CA HIS A 147 15.60 0.68 -7.48
C HIS A 147 14.19 0.64 -8.11
N LYS A 148 13.29 -0.18 -7.54
CA LYS A 148 11.92 -0.30 -8.05
C LYS A 148 11.14 1.00 -7.87
N PHE A 149 11.30 1.67 -6.74
CA PHE A 149 10.68 2.99 -6.53
C PHE A 149 11.20 4.02 -7.53
N GLN A 150 12.51 4.07 -7.78
CA GLN A 150 13.12 5.03 -8.71
C GLN A 150 12.57 4.93 -10.13
N GLN A 151 12.26 3.74 -10.62
CA GLN A 151 11.68 3.52 -11.95
C GLN A 151 10.37 4.31 -12.14
N TYR A 152 9.56 4.40 -11.09
CA TYR A 152 8.26 5.08 -11.12
C TYR A 152 8.29 6.50 -10.51
N PHE A 153 9.33 6.85 -9.77
CA PHE A 153 9.48 8.16 -9.14
C PHE A 153 9.93 9.22 -10.13
N THR A 154 9.05 9.63 -11.03
CA THR A 154 9.29 10.62 -12.07
C THR A 154 8.49 11.90 -11.82
N PHE A 155 8.91 13.05 -12.37
CA PHE A 155 8.14 14.30 -12.28
C PHE A 155 6.74 14.17 -12.89
N LYS A 156 6.58 13.32 -13.93
CA LYS A 156 5.29 13.01 -14.54
C LYS A 156 4.36 12.33 -13.54
N ASN A 157 4.86 11.37 -12.78
CA ASN A 157 4.07 10.61 -11.81
C ASN A 157 3.76 11.40 -10.53
N LEU A 158 4.58 12.39 -10.17
CA LEU A 158 4.31 13.28 -9.05
C LEU A 158 3.02 14.08 -9.20
N LYS A 159 2.51 14.30 -10.41
CA LYS A 159 1.20 14.95 -10.62
C LYS A 159 0.02 14.17 -10.01
N PHE A 160 0.16 12.86 -9.83
CA PHE A 160 -0.86 11.99 -9.22
C PHE A 160 -0.79 11.92 -7.69
N THR A 161 0.20 12.56 -7.08
CA THR A 161 0.29 12.68 -5.62
C THR A 161 -0.56 13.84 -5.10
N PRO A 162 -0.91 13.86 -3.80
CA PRO A 162 -1.64 14.99 -3.21
C PRO A 162 -1.00 16.34 -3.52
N LYS A 163 -1.82 17.36 -3.76
CA LYS A 163 -1.35 18.74 -4.03
C LYS A 163 -0.81 19.39 -2.75
N GLY A 164 -0.13 20.52 -2.88
CA GLY A 164 0.32 21.34 -1.76
C GLY A 164 1.76 21.08 -1.33
N LYS A 165 2.08 21.38 -0.07
CA LYS A 165 3.45 21.35 0.49
C LYS A 165 4.12 19.98 0.33
N PHE A 166 3.38 18.89 0.46
CA PHE A 166 3.92 17.55 0.31
C PHE A 166 4.43 17.26 -1.11
N ARG A 167 3.71 17.72 -2.15
CA ARG A 167 4.19 17.58 -3.54
C ARG A 167 5.48 18.37 -3.79
N VAL A 168 5.60 19.56 -3.19
CA VAL A 168 6.85 20.33 -3.27
C VAL A 168 7.99 19.56 -2.61
N PHE A 169 7.73 18.98 -1.42
CA PHE A 169 8.71 18.16 -0.73
C PHE A 169 9.14 16.94 -1.57
N LEU A 170 8.22 16.24 -2.20
CA LEU A 170 8.55 15.11 -3.08
C LEU A 170 9.44 15.53 -4.27
N LYS A 171 9.27 16.73 -4.80
CA LYS A 171 10.21 17.28 -5.81
C LYS A 171 11.61 17.43 -5.23
N LEU A 172 11.74 17.90 -3.99
CA LEU A 172 13.03 17.99 -3.30
C LEU A 172 13.65 16.62 -3.05
N VAL A 173 12.82 15.60 -2.69
CA VAL A 173 13.28 14.21 -2.61
C VAL A 173 13.80 13.72 -3.96
N LYS A 174 13.11 14.01 -5.05
CA LYS A 174 13.51 13.61 -6.41
C LYS A 174 14.87 14.14 -6.80
N ILE A 175 15.15 15.42 -6.53
CA ILE A 175 16.42 16.08 -6.84
C ILE A 175 17.48 15.95 -5.74
N ASN A 176 17.24 15.11 -4.73
CA ASN A 176 18.13 14.86 -3.59
C ASN A 176 18.39 16.07 -2.66
N CYS A 177 17.48 17.05 -2.66
CA CYS A 177 17.57 18.25 -1.82
C CYS A 177 16.66 18.21 -0.57
N TYR A 178 16.16 17.04 -0.19
CA TYR A 178 15.16 16.88 0.90
C TYR A 178 15.72 17.04 2.31
N ARG A 179 17.03 16.81 2.51
CA ARG A 179 17.65 16.85 3.86
C ARG A 179 17.42 18.18 4.57
N LEU A 180 17.65 19.29 3.87
CA LEU A 180 17.41 20.62 4.41
C LEU A 180 15.93 20.86 4.74
N ALA A 181 15.03 20.34 3.90
CA ALA A 181 13.59 20.48 4.12
C ALA A 181 13.13 19.68 5.35
N VAL A 182 13.65 18.46 5.59
CA VAL A 182 13.38 17.68 6.81
C VAL A 182 13.87 18.43 8.05
N ILE A 183 15.09 18.98 8.02
CA ILE A 183 15.65 19.76 9.14
C ILE A 183 14.79 21.00 9.43
N ALA A 184 14.34 21.71 8.39
CA ALA A 184 13.51 22.89 8.54
C ALA A 184 12.13 22.55 9.14
N LEU A 185 11.50 21.47 8.67
CA LEU A 185 10.23 20.99 9.23
C LEU A 185 10.35 20.60 10.70
N ASP A 186 11.41 19.90 11.07
CA ASP A 186 11.66 19.45 12.44
C ASP A 186 11.83 20.63 13.41
N ARG A 187 12.46 21.72 12.96
CA ARG A 187 12.59 22.96 13.75
C ARG A 187 11.28 23.72 13.91
N LEU A 188 10.36 23.60 12.97
CA LEU A 188 9.05 24.26 13.04
C LEU A 188 8.04 23.50 13.89
N THR A 189 8.17 22.17 14.00
CA THR A 189 7.27 21.32 14.78
C THR A 189 7.66 21.17 16.25
N LYS A 190 8.92 21.48 16.60
CA LYS A 190 9.45 21.43 18.00
C LYS A 190 9.30 22.75 18.75
N LYS A 191 8.59 23.72 18.20
CA LYS A 191 8.18 24.95 18.86
C LYS A 191 6.71 24.86 19.31
#